data_f744cb850157956a8d5266de2e1d6305
#
_entry.id   f744cb850157956a8d5266de2e1d6305
#
_cell.length_a   1.000
_cell.length_b   1.000
_cell.length_c   1.000
_cell.angle_alpha   90.00
_cell.angle_beta   90.00
_cell.angle_gamma   90.00
#
_symmetry.space_group_name_H-M   'P 1'
#
loop_
_entity.id
_entity.type
_entity.pdbx_description
1 polymer ?
#
loop_
_entity_poly.entity_id
_entity_poly.type
_entity_poly.pdbx_seq_one_letter_code
_entity_poly.pdbx_strand_id
1 'polypeptide(L)'
;DGIRDCLLSRGLGDVYKRQIQEMLETAWASASTFRGSDMRGGANGARIRLAPQKDWEANNPSQLSKILEIYENIANETGASVADVIVLAGNLAIEMASGVEVPFTPGRGDASQEQTDIESFEVLEPKSDAFRNFHANGVNTPPEEIMLDKAQLLGITAPEMTVLVGGMRSMGISSNGYGLFTDNKNKLTNDYFKTLLDMSVQWKPNGTGNSYEAFDRKTGEKVRTASRSDLVFGSNSQLRAIVEVYAEDDSSEKFVSDFISAWNKVMNADRFEIQ
;
A
#
# COMPACT_ATOMS: atom_id res chain seq x y z
N ASP A 1 3.51 -9.83 -22.14
CA ASP A 1 2.38 -9.21 -22.86
C ASP A 1 1.05 -9.91 -22.55
N GLY A 2 0.89 -11.24 -22.74
CA GLY A 2 -0.39 -11.93 -22.58
C GLY A 2 -1.06 -11.79 -21.21
N ILE A 3 -0.32 -11.74 -20.11
CA ILE A 3 -0.88 -11.54 -18.75
C ILE A 3 -1.42 -10.12 -18.61
N ARG A 4 -0.66 -9.13 -19.09
CA ARG A 4 -1.04 -7.72 -19.06
C ARG A 4 -2.31 -7.49 -19.89
N ASP A 5 -2.38 -8.06 -21.11
CA ASP A 5 -3.55 -7.98 -21.97
C ASP A 5 -4.78 -8.67 -21.36
N CYS A 6 -4.60 -9.80 -20.70
CA CYS A 6 -5.66 -10.53 -20.02
C CYS A 6 -6.19 -9.74 -18.82
N LEU A 7 -5.33 -9.13 -17.99
CA LEU A 7 -5.72 -8.24 -16.90
C LEU A 7 -6.51 -7.02 -17.41
N LEU A 8 -6.07 -6.42 -18.52
CA LEU A 8 -6.72 -5.23 -19.10
C LEU A 8 -8.05 -5.55 -19.80
N SER A 9 -8.22 -6.75 -20.37
CA SER A 9 -9.42 -7.12 -21.15
C SER A 9 -10.61 -7.56 -20.31
N ARG A 10 -10.41 -7.96 -19.06
CA ARG A 10 -11.48 -8.49 -18.19
C ARG A 10 -12.27 -7.39 -17.46
N GLY A 11 -12.86 -6.46 -18.21
CA GLY A 11 -14.01 -5.70 -17.76
C GLY A 11 -13.70 -4.39 -17.04
N LEU A 12 -13.07 -3.50 -17.74
CA LEU A 12 -12.70 -2.17 -17.28
C LEU A 12 -13.77 -1.13 -17.63
N GLY A 13 -14.98 -1.28 -17.04
CA GLY A 13 -16.02 -0.25 -17.04
C GLY A 13 -16.03 0.53 -15.71
N ASP A 14 -17.20 0.92 -15.19
CA ASP A 14 -17.36 1.62 -13.89
C ASP A 14 -16.82 0.84 -12.66
N VAL A 15 -16.50 -0.44 -12.84
CA VAL A 15 -15.77 -1.30 -11.89
C VAL A 15 -14.33 -0.83 -11.69
N TYR A 16 -13.80 -0.04 -12.60
CA TYR A 16 -12.40 0.40 -12.73
C TYR A 16 -11.79 1.05 -11.48
N LYS A 17 -12.53 1.93 -10.83
CA LYS A 17 -12.01 2.70 -9.67
C LYS A 17 -11.82 1.85 -8.43
N ARG A 18 -12.66 0.85 -8.23
CA ARG A 18 -12.57 -0.09 -7.13
C ARG A 18 -11.48 -1.12 -7.36
N GLN A 19 -11.27 -1.50 -8.62
CA GLN A 19 -10.25 -2.47 -9.00
C GLN A 19 -8.82 -1.95 -8.74
N ILE A 20 -8.53 -0.67 -8.97
CA ILE A 20 -7.22 -0.08 -8.68
C ILE A 20 -6.85 -0.30 -7.20
N GLN A 21 -7.76 -0.01 -6.28
CA GLN A 21 -7.52 -0.19 -4.85
C GLN A 21 -7.32 -1.67 -4.49
N GLU A 22 -8.20 -2.55 -4.97
CA GLU A 22 -8.14 -3.99 -4.71
C GLU A 22 -6.84 -4.61 -5.23
N MET A 23 -6.38 -4.20 -6.43
CA MET A 23 -5.12 -4.66 -7.03
C MET A 23 -3.91 -4.19 -6.21
N LEU A 24 -3.88 -2.93 -5.80
CA LEU A 24 -2.81 -2.36 -4.98
C LEU A 24 -2.75 -3.00 -3.60
N GLU A 25 -3.91 -3.11 -2.93
CA GLU A 25 -4.00 -3.70 -1.58
C GLU A 25 -3.56 -5.15 -1.58
N THR A 26 -3.93 -5.93 -2.61
CA THR A 26 -3.54 -7.35 -2.72
C THR A 26 -2.04 -7.50 -2.97
N ALA A 27 -1.46 -6.72 -3.88
CA ALA A 27 -0.03 -6.75 -4.15
C ALA A 27 0.78 -6.29 -2.93
N TRP A 28 0.36 -5.21 -2.28
CA TRP A 28 0.98 -4.74 -1.04
C TRP A 28 0.88 -5.79 0.08
N ALA A 29 -0.30 -6.35 0.32
CA ALA A 29 -0.53 -7.37 1.34
C ALA A 29 0.33 -8.62 1.13
N SER A 30 0.58 -9.00 -0.13
CA SER A 30 1.48 -10.10 -0.47
C SER A 30 2.94 -9.76 -0.19
N ALA A 31 3.45 -8.67 -0.76
CA ALA A 31 4.88 -8.34 -0.75
C ALA A 31 5.36 -7.78 0.60
N SER A 32 4.54 -6.96 1.27
CA SER A 32 4.95 -6.25 2.48
C SER A 32 5.05 -7.12 3.74
N THR A 33 4.81 -8.43 3.62
CA THR A 33 5.11 -9.41 4.68
C THR A 33 6.60 -9.72 4.78
N PHE A 34 7.41 -9.30 3.80
CA PHE A 34 8.84 -9.55 3.82
C PHE A 34 9.52 -8.92 5.05
N ARG A 35 10.43 -9.67 5.66
CA ARG A 35 11.25 -9.27 6.79
C ARG A 35 12.73 -9.50 6.47
N GLY A 36 13.48 -8.42 6.27
CA GLY A 36 14.92 -8.50 6.00
C GLY A 36 15.75 -9.05 7.16
N SER A 37 15.18 -9.11 8.38
CA SER A 37 15.88 -9.64 9.56
C SER A 37 16.02 -11.16 9.56
N ASP A 38 15.07 -11.88 8.98
CA ASP A 38 15.02 -13.35 8.94
C ASP A 38 14.65 -13.93 7.58
N MET A 39 14.52 -13.06 6.56
CA MET A 39 14.23 -13.40 5.16
C MET A 39 12.90 -14.17 4.97
N ARG A 40 11.92 -13.92 5.84
CA ARG A 40 10.57 -14.50 5.74
C ARG A 40 9.61 -13.57 5.03
N GLY A 41 8.52 -14.15 4.52
CA GLY A 41 7.47 -13.41 3.82
C GLY A 41 7.86 -13.03 2.40
N GLY A 42 7.14 -12.05 1.84
CA GLY A 42 7.34 -11.54 0.49
C GLY A 42 6.32 -12.05 -0.51
N ALA A 43 6.42 -11.55 -1.73
CA ALA A 43 5.46 -11.84 -2.81
C ALA A 43 5.65 -13.25 -3.41
N ASN A 44 6.88 -13.77 -3.39
CA ASN A 44 7.18 -15.07 -3.95
C ASN A 44 6.46 -16.18 -3.18
N GLY A 45 5.86 -17.12 -3.90
CA GLY A 45 5.05 -18.18 -3.33
C GLY A 45 3.55 -17.86 -3.31
N ALA A 46 3.14 -16.62 -3.52
CA ALA A 46 1.74 -16.18 -3.45
C ALA A 46 1.00 -16.70 -2.20
N ARG A 47 1.68 -16.68 -1.03
CA ARG A 47 1.13 -17.27 0.21
C ARG A 47 -0.08 -16.52 0.74
N ILE A 48 -0.36 -15.33 0.21
CA ILE A 48 -1.59 -14.59 0.50
C ILE A 48 -2.87 -15.37 0.14
N ARG A 49 -2.81 -16.35 -0.75
CA ARG A 49 -3.94 -17.26 -1.07
C ARG A 49 -4.04 -18.48 -0.15
N LEU A 50 -3.06 -18.65 0.76
CA LEU A 50 -2.94 -19.80 1.65
C LEU A 50 -3.18 -19.38 3.11
N ALA A 51 -3.54 -20.34 3.95
CA ALA A 51 -3.59 -20.12 5.39
C ALA A 51 -2.16 -19.97 5.97
N PRO A 52 -1.94 -19.10 6.97
CA PRO A 52 -2.95 -18.26 7.65
C PRO A 52 -3.20 -16.91 6.96
N GLN A 53 -2.36 -16.51 5.99
CA GLN A 53 -2.33 -15.14 5.46
C GLN A 53 -3.63 -14.72 4.77
N LYS A 54 -4.33 -15.64 4.09
CA LYS A 54 -5.62 -15.36 3.43
C LYS A 54 -6.72 -14.93 4.40
N ASP A 55 -6.60 -15.33 5.67
CA ASP A 55 -7.62 -15.14 6.69
C ASP A 55 -7.34 -13.94 7.62
N TRP A 56 -6.20 -13.26 7.45
CA TRP A 56 -5.83 -12.10 8.25
C TRP A 56 -6.80 -10.93 8.04
N GLU A 57 -7.24 -10.32 9.14
CA GLU A 57 -8.17 -9.18 9.14
C GLU A 57 -7.67 -8.03 8.24
N ALA A 58 -6.37 -7.73 8.31
CA ALA A 58 -5.72 -6.68 7.52
C ALA A 58 -5.85 -6.87 6.00
N ASN A 59 -6.16 -8.07 5.54
CA ASN A 59 -6.24 -8.42 4.12
C ASN A 59 -7.68 -8.43 3.58
N ASN A 60 -8.67 -8.12 4.42
CA ASN A 60 -10.08 -8.17 4.04
C ASN A 60 -10.46 -9.48 3.31
N PRO A 61 -10.56 -10.63 4.02
CA PRO A 61 -10.69 -11.96 3.41
C PRO A 61 -11.81 -12.10 2.38
N SER A 62 -12.94 -11.41 2.59
CA SER A 62 -14.08 -11.47 1.69
C SER A 62 -13.83 -10.79 0.32
N GLN A 63 -13.03 -9.73 0.30
CA GLN A 63 -12.61 -9.06 -0.92
C GLN A 63 -11.44 -9.80 -1.57
N LEU A 64 -10.48 -10.22 -0.74
CA LEU A 64 -9.30 -10.96 -1.18
C LEU A 64 -9.68 -12.23 -1.94
N SER A 65 -10.63 -13.02 -1.43
CA SER A 65 -11.03 -14.26 -2.08
C SER A 65 -11.57 -14.05 -3.50
N LYS A 66 -12.30 -12.95 -3.74
CA LYS A 66 -12.85 -12.62 -5.06
C LYS A 66 -11.78 -12.24 -6.08
N ILE A 67 -10.80 -11.44 -5.65
CA ILE A 67 -9.73 -11.01 -6.54
C ILE A 67 -8.75 -12.17 -6.81
N LEU A 68 -8.49 -13.02 -5.84
CA LEU A 68 -7.64 -14.20 -6.01
C LEU A 68 -8.26 -15.19 -6.99
N GLU A 69 -9.57 -15.40 -6.99
CA GLU A 69 -10.25 -16.24 -8.00
C GLU A 69 -9.98 -15.72 -9.43
N ILE A 70 -10.01 -14.39 -9.63
CA ILE A 70 -9.69 -13.78 -10.92
C ILE A 70 -8.23 -14.03 -11.29
N TYR A 71 -7.30 -13.84 -10.33
CA TYR A 71 -5.87 -14.01 -10.57
C TYR A 71 -5.48 -15.46 -10.86
N GLU A 72 -6.08 -16.43 -10.15
CA GLU A 72 -5.89 -17.87 -10.43
C GLU A 72 -6.39 -18.25 -11.83
N ASN A 73 -7.53 -17.70 -12.26
CA ASN A 73 -8.03 -17.92 -13.60
C ASN A 73 -7.07 -17.36 -14.66
N ILE A 74 -6.54 -16.15 -14.46
CA ILE A 74 -5.55 -15.54 -15.37
C ILE A 74 -4.25 -16.36 -15.40
N ALA A 75 -3.77 -16.80 -14.24
CA ALA A 75 -2.58 -17.64 -14.14
C ALA A 75 -2.75 -18.95 -14.91
N ASN A 76 -3.91 -19.61 -14.76
CA ASN A 76 -4.23 -20.85 -15.49
C ASN A 76 -4.30 -20.63 -17.02
N GLU A 77 -4.87 -19.52 -17.48
CA GLU A 77 -4.99 -19.22 -18.91
C GLU A 77 -3.65 -18.86 -19.57
N THR A 78 -2.77 -18.19 -18.81
CA THR A 78 -1.50 -17.67 -19.34
C THR A 78 -0.30 -18.54 -19.05
N GLY A 79 -0.42 -19.50 -18.13
CA GLY A 79 0.70 -20.32 -17.64
C GLY A 79 1.67 -19.56 -16.72
N ALA A 80 1.28 -18.39 -16.23
CA ALA A 80 2.07 -17.63 -15.26
C ALA A 80 1.82 -18.11 -13.83
N SER A 81 2.72 -17.77 -12.89
CA SER A 81 2.46 -17.96 -11.47
C SER A 81 1.42 -16.94 -10.96
N VAL A 82 0.63 -17.32 -9.97
CA VAL A 82 -0.28 -16.38 -9.28
C VAL A 82 0.51 -15.27 -8.62
N ALA A 83 1.71 -15.57 -8.11
CA ALA A 83 2.62 -14.59 -7.52
C ALA A 83 2.98 -13.47 -8.52
N ASP A 84 3.32 -13.82 -9.76
CA ASP A 84 3.61 -12.84 -10.80
C ASP A 84 2.36 -12.08 -11.24
N VAL A 85 1.19 -12.73 -11.32
CA VAL A 85 -0.09 -12.06 -11.62
C VAL A 85 -0.42 -11.01 -10.55
N ILE A 86 -0.26 -11.32 -9.27
CA ILE A 86 -0.51 -10.39 -8.16
C ILE A 86 0.36 -9.13 -8.28
N VAL A 87 1.67 -9.30 -8.47
CA VAL A 87 2.61 -8.18 -8.56
C VAL A 87 2.36 -7.35 -9.81
N LEU A 88 2.14 -7.99 -10.95
CA LEU A 88 1.84 -7.29 -12.21
C LEU A 88 0.51 -6.51 -12.12
N ALA A 89 -0.49 -7.06 -11.46
CA ALA A 89 -1.76 -6.36 -11.23
C ALA A 89 -1.55 -5.08 -10.40
N GLY A 90 -0.76 -5.14 -9.33
CA GLY A 90 -0.39 -3.96 -8.55
C GLY A 90 0.34 -2.91 -9.39
N ASN A 91 1.29 -3.32 -10.25
CA ASN A 91 1.99 -2.44 -11.16
C ASN A 91 1.04 -1.76 -12.16
N LEU A 92 0.13 -2.53 -12.76
CA LEU A 92 -0.89 -2.00 -13.68
C LEU A 92 -1.81 -0.97 -13.00
N ALA A 93 -2.17 -1.19 -11.74
CA ALA A 93 -2.97 -0.23 -10.98
C ALA A 93 -2.23 1.12 -10.83
N ILE A 94 -0.91 1.09 -10.61
CA ILE A 94 -0.08 2.30 -10.54
C ILE A 94 0.03 2.96 -11.93
N GLU A 95 0.23 2.19 -12.99
CA GLU A 95 0.24 2.73 -14.37
C GLU A 95 -1.07 3.43 -14.71
N MET A 96 -2.19 2.84 -14.33
CA MET A 96 -3.52 3.43 -14.54
C MET A 96 -3.72 4.71 -13.73
N ALA A 97 -3.14 4.79 -12.54
CA ALA A 97 -3.24 5.95 -11.67
C ALA A 97 -2.29 7.09 -12.05
N SER A 98 -1.11 6.77 -12.58
CA SER A 98 -0.03 7.74 -12.87
C SER A 98 0.11 8.07 -14.36
N GLY A 99 -0.25 7.15 -15.26
CA GLY A 99 0.07 7.21 -16.68
C GLY A 99 1.53 6.87 -17.00
N VAL A 100 2.30 6.39 -16.03
CA VAL A 100 3.73 6.04 -16.17
C VAL A 100 3.90 4.53 -16.09
N GLU A 101 4.68 3.95 -17.00
CA GLU A 101 4.99 2.52 -16.99
C GLU A 101 5.77 2.11 -15.74
N VAL A 102 5.36 0.99 -15.13
CA VAL A 102 6.00 0.42 -13.95
C VAL A 102 6.81 -0.82 -14.34
N PRO A 103 8.13 -0.83 -14.13
CA PRO A 103 8.97 -1.99 -14.46
C PRO A 103 8.50 -3.25 -13.74
N PHE A 104 8.46 -4.36 -14.47
CA PHE A 104 8.06 -5.66 -13.94
C PHE A 104 9.13 -6.71 -14.21
N THR A 105 9.52 -7.45 -13.18
CA THR A 105 10.44 -8.58 -13.28
C THR A 105 9.68 -9.87 -12.95
N PRO A 106 9.41 -10.74 -13.94
CA PRO A 106 8.73 -12.02 -13.75
C PRO A 106 9.65 -13.07 -13.12
N GLY A 107 9.11 -14.26 -12.82
CA GLY A 107 9.86 -15.43 -12.38
C GLY A 107 9.61 -15.85 -10.94
N ARG A 108 8.56 -15.32 -10.29
CA ARG A 108 8.09 -15.85 -9.01
C ARG A 108 7.40 -17.18 -9.21
N GLY A 109 7.52 -18.08 -8.22
CA GLY A 109 6.78 -19.35 -8.17
C GLY A 109 5.63 -19.29 -7.19
N ASP A 110 4.75 -20.29 -7.23
CA ASP A 110 3.66 -20.47 -6.29
C ASP A 110 3.98 -21.55 -5.28
N ALA A 111 3.74 -21.29 -3.99
CA ALA A 111 3.88 -22.27 -2.93
C ALA A 111 2.59 -23.08 -2.79
N SER A 112 2.71 -24.31 -2.31
CA SER A 112 1.60 -25.10 -1.79
C SER A 112 1.36 -24.84 -0.29
N GLN A 113 0.23 -25.33 0.23
CA GLN A 113 -0.05 -25.21 1.67
C GLN A 113 0.98 -26.00 2.50
N GLU A 114 1.44 -27.14 2.01
CA GLU A 114 2.46 -27.98 2.69
C GLU A 114 3.84 -27.30 2.72
N GLN A 115 4.10 -26.38 1.80
CA GLN A 115 5.33 -25.57 1.75
C GLN A 115 5.20 -24.31 2.60
N THR A 116 4.08 -24.10 3.28
CA THR A 116 3.84 -22.94 4.15
C THR A 116 3.89 -23.39 5.61
N ASP A 117 4.94 -22.98 6.29
CA ASP A 117 5.08 -23.17 7.74
C ASP A 117 4.17 -22.17 8.46
N ILE A 118 3.00 -22.66 8.91
CA ILE A 118 1.95 -21.82 9.51
C ILE A 118 2.46 -21.10 10.76
N GLU A 119 3.17 -21.79 11.65
CA GLU A 119 3.70 -21.19 12.89
C GLU A 119 4.69 -20.06 12.58
N SER A 120 5.53 -20.25 11.56
CA SER A 120 6.45 -19.25 11.07
C SER A 120 5.73 -18.03 10.47
N PHE A 121 4.55 -18.24 9.85
CA PHE A 121 3.77 -17.18 9.22
C PHE A 121 2.92 -16.36 10.20
N GLU A 122 2.55 -16.88 11.35
CA GLU A 122 1.77 -16.15 12.35
C GLU A 122 2.45 -14.84 12.79
N VAL A 123 3.78 -14.83 12.91
CA VAL A 123 4.54 -13.64 13.31
C VAL A 123 4.57 -12.56 12.23
N LEU A 124 4.15 -12.86 11.01
CA LEU A 124 4.08 -11.92 9.90
C LEU A 124 2.74 -11.19 9.84
N GLU A 125 1.75 -11.62 10.62
CA GLU A 125 0.44 -10.96 10.66
C GLU A 125 0.57 -9.50 11.11
N PRO A 126 0.15 -8.53 10.29
CA PRO A 126 0.25 -7.13 10.64
C PRO A 126 -0.75 -6.78 11.76
N LYS A 127 -0.24 -6.41 12.92
CA LYS A 127 -1.05 -5.81 13.99
C LYS A 127 -1.40 -4.36 13.70
N SER A 128 -0.57 -3.71 12.91
CA SER A 128 -0.82 -2.39 12.32
C SER A 128 -0.10 -2.31 10.99
N ASP A 129 -0.72 -1.64 10.02
CA ASP A 129 -0.14 -1.34 8.72
C ASP A 129 -0.51 0.09 8.32
N ALA A 130 0.34 1.03 8.67
CA ALA A 130 0.11 2.44 8.37
C ALA A 130 0.06 2.74 6.87
N PHE A 131 0.67 1.91 6.03
CA PHE A 131 0.60 2.07 4.57
C PHE A 131 -0.83 1.87 4.04
N ARG A 132 -1.59 0.93 4.63
CA ARG A 132 -3.03 0.72 4.36
C ARG A 132 -3.94 1.39 5.40
N ASN A 133 -3.39 2.12 6.35
CA ASN A 133 -4.11 2.75 7.47
C ASN A 133 -4.92 1.75 8.31
N PHE A 134 -4.38 0.55 8.46
CA PHE A 134 -4.94 -0.51 9.29
C PHE A 134 -4.31 -0.50 10.68
N HIS A 135 -5.13 -0.66 11.72
CA HIS A 135 -4.68 -0.83 13.09
C HIS A 135 -5.66 -1.74 13.81
N ALA A 136 -5.21 -2.92 14.22
CA ALA A 136 -6.06 -3.91 14.85
C ALA A 136 -6.55 -3.45 16.23
N ASN A 137 -7.75 -3.89 16.60
CA ASN A 137 -8.31 -3.59 17.91
C ASN A 137 -7.45 -4.19 19.01
N GLY A 138 -7.27 -3.44 20.11
CA GLY A 138 -6.51 -3.88 21.28
C GLY A 138 -4.98 -3.75 21.16
N VAL A 139 -4.45 -3.26 20.05
CA VAL A 139 -3.03 -2.94 19.91
C VAL A 139 -2.75 -1.61 20.60
N ASN A 140 -1.88 -1.64 21.62
CA ASN A 140 -1.52 -0.45 22.39
C ASN A 140 -0.28 0.28 21.87
N THR A 141 0.55 -0.38 21.07
CA THR A 141 1.72 0.25 20.45
C THR A 141 1.25 1.29 19.44
N PRO A 142 1.79 2.52 19.48
CA PRO A 142 1.43 3.56 18.52
C PRO A 142 1.64 3.10 17.07
N PRO A 143 0.69 3.35 16.15
CA PRO A 143 0.78 2.88 14.77
C PRO A 143 1.99 3.43 14.01
N GLU A 144 2.48 4.61 14.37
CA GLU A 144 3.70 5.19 13.79
C GLU A 144 4.98 4.45 14.21
N GLU A 145 5.03 3.85 15.40
CA GLU A 145 6.16 3.04 15.83
C GLU A 145 6.21 1.71 15.05
N ILE A 146 5.05 1.05 14.88
CA ILE A 146 4.93 -0.17 14.06
C ILE A 146 5.24 0.15 12.59
N MET A 147 4.90 1.33 12.10
CA MET A 147 5.25 1.78 10.74
C MET A 147 6.76 1.85 10.54
N LEU A 148 7.50 2.41 11.51
CA LEU A 148 8.96 2.48 11.45
C LEU A 148 9.59 1.09 11.49
N ASP A 149 9.10 0.20 12.36
CA ASP A 149 9.55 -1.18 12.42
C ASP A 149 9.34 -1.90 11.07
N LYS A 150 8.15 -1.75 10.49
CA LYS A 150 7.84 -2.31 9.17
C LYS A 150 8.74 -1.74 8.07
N ALA A 151 9.01 -0.43 8.09
CA ALA A 151 9.92 0.19 7.14
C ALA A 151 11.35 -0.38 7.25
N GLN A 152 11.83 -0.61 8.47
CA GLN A 152 13.14 -1.24 8.71
C GLN A 152 13.16 -2.70 8.23
N LEU A 153 12.12 -3.48 8.51
CA LEU A 153 12.02 -4.87 8.05
C LEU A 153 11.99 -4.98 6.53
N LEU A 154 11.34 -4.05 5.85
CA LEU A 154 11.32 -3.95 4.39
C LEU A 154 12.61 -3.35 3.79
N GLY A 155 13.50 -2.82 4.62
CA GLY A 155 14.73 -2.15 4.18
C GLY A 155 14.48 -0.84 3.45
N ILE A 156 13.33 -0.19 3.66
CA ILE A 156 12.99 1.10 3.03
C ILE A 156 13.44 2.29 3.89
N THR A 157 13.87 3.34 3.21
CA THR A 157 14.31 4.60 3.82
C THR A 157 13.13 5.51 4.21
N ALA A 158 13.38 6.56 4.97
CA ALA A 158 12.34 7.53 5.32
C ALA A 158 11.70 8.21 4.11
N PRO A 159 12.43 8.65 3.06
CA PRO A 159 11.80 9.11 1.81
C PRO A 159 10.94 8.05 1.13
N GLU A 160 11.42 6.80 0.99
CA GLU A 160 10.65 5.70 0.40
C GLU A 160 9.37 5.40 1.20
N MET A 161 9.44 5.37 2.53
CA MET A 161 8.28 5.23 3.41
C MET A 161 7.28 6.39 3.19
N THR A 162 7.77 7.62 3.09
CA THR A 162 6.93 8.81 2.90
C THR A 162 6.18 8.77 1.57
N VAL A 163 6.85 8.47 0.46
CA VAL A 163 6.19 8.41 -0.85
C VAL A 163 5.20 7.26 -0.93
N LEU A 164 5.51 6.10 -0.33
CA LEU A 164 4.60 4.96 -0.30
C LEU A 164 3.31 5.29 0.47
N VAL A 165 3.41 5.86 1.66
CA VAL A 165 2.21 6.24 2.43
C VAL A 165 1.40 7.31 1.68
N GLY A 166 2.03 8.39 1.23
CA GLY A 166 1.34 9.49 0.53
C GLY A 166 0.70 9.03 -0.79
N GLY A 167 1.40 8.20 -1.57
CA GLY A 167 0.88 7.67 -2.83
C GLY A 167 -0.28 6.71 -2.63
N MET A 168 -0.18 5.81 -1.68
CA MET A 168 -1.30 4.90 -1.36
C MET A 168 -2.54 5.68 -0.92
N ARG A 169 -2.37 6.73 -0.10
CA ARG A 169 -3.48 7.62 0.29
C ARG A 169 -4.08 8.36 -0.90
N SER A 170 -3.26 8.89 -1.82
CA SER A 170 -3.76 9.58 -3.01
C SER A 170 -4.54 8.64 -3.94
N MET A 171 -4.17 7.37 -4.00
CA MET A 171 -4.90 6.34 -4.74
C MET A 171 -6.11 5.77 -3.98
N GLY A 172 -6.41 6.26 -2.78
CA GLY A 172 -7.59 5.90 -2.01
C GLY A 172 -7.41 4.72 -1.06
N ILE A 173 -6.18 4.27 -0.81
CA ILE A 173 -5.91 3.15 0.10
C ILE A 173 -5.98 3.62 1.55
N SER A 174 -7.01 3.19 2.26
CA SER A 174 -7.18 3.43 3.69
C SER A 174 -8.28 2.54 4.25
N SER A 175 -7.95 1.60 5.12
CA SER A 175 -8.88 0.65 5.74
C SER A 175 -9.98 1.33 6.58
N ASN A 176 -9.69 2.49 7.15
CA ASN A 176 -10.61 3.26 8.00
C ASN A 176 -11.12 4.55 7.33
N GLY A 177 -10.71 4.85 6.10
CA GLY A 177 -11.09 6.04 5.35
C GLY A 177 -10.39 7.34 5.77
N TYR A 178 -9.47 7.29 6.74
CA TYR A 178 -8.70 8.46 7.18
C TYR A 178 -7.49 8.71 6.27
N GLY A 179 -6.98 9.94 6.26
CA GLY A 179 -5.79 10.32 5.50
C GLY A 179 -5.99 10.45 3.99
N LEU A 180 -7.21 10.34 3.50
CA LEU A 180 -7.54 10.53 2.08
C LEU A 180 -7.59 12.04 1.78
N PHE A 181 -6.41 12.63 1.56
CA PHE A 181 -6.21 14.07 1.41
C PHE A 181 -6.30 14.55 -0.05
N THR A 182 -7.09 13.86 -0.85
CA THR A 182 -7.35 14.22 -2.25
C THR A 182 -8.83 14.10 -2.58
N ASP A 183 -9.29 14.90 -3.50
CA ASP A 183 -10.62 14.79 -4.08
C ASP A 183 -10.61 13.91 -5.36
N ASN A 184 -9.41 13.61 -5.89
CA ASN A 184 -9.17 12.78 -7.08
C ASN A 184 -8.64 11.39 -6.72
N LYS A 185 -9.42 10.61 -5.98
CA LYS A 185 -9.05 9.22 -5.65
C LYS A 185 -8.75 8.41 -6.92
N ASN A 186 -7.86 7.44 -6.80
CA ASN A 186 -7.34 6.60 -7.89
C ASN A 186 -6.39 7.33 -8.87
N LYS A 187 -5.80 8.44 -8.43
CA LYS A 187 -4.69 9.11 -9.13
C LYS A 187 -3.48 9.15 -8.22
N LEU A 188 -2.32 8.88 -8.78
CA LEU A 188 -1.06 9.02 -8.06
C LEU A 188 -0.60 10.48 -8.16
N THR A 189 -0.97 11.27 -7.15
CA THR A 189 -0.68 12.72 -7.07
C THR A 189 -0.01 13.08 -5.75
N ASN A 190 0.64 14.22 -5.70
CA ASN A 190 1.24 14.76 -4.48
C ASN A 190 0.25 15.54 -3.58
N ASP A 191 -1.05 15.41 -3.81
CA ASP A 191 -2.10 16.10 -3.05
C ASP A 191 -2.04 15.80 -1.55
N TYR A 192 -1.66 14.57 -1.19
CA TYR A 192 -1.51 14.17 0.22
C TYR A 192 -0.57 15.12 0.97
N PHE A 193 0.58 15.43 0.38
CA PHE A 193 1.60 16.27 1.02
C PHE A 193 1.17 17.73 1.08
N LYS A 194 0.57 18.26 0.03
CA LYS A 194 0.01 19.62 -0.02
C LYS A 194 -1.07 19.83 1.05
N THR A 195 -2.01 18.90 1.14
CA THR A 195 -3.10 18.96 2.12
C THR A 195 -2.58 18.80 3.56
N LEU A 196 -1.59 17.92 3.79
CA LEU A 196 -1.01 17.73 5.11
C LEU A 196 -0.33 18.99 5.64
N LEU A 197 0.29 19.79 4.76
CA LEU A 197 0.96 21.03 5.10
C LEU A 197 0.07 22.27 5.06
N ASP A 198 -1.21 22.12 4.69
CA ASP A 198 -2.13 23.25 4.58
C ASP A 198 -2.36 23.92 5.95
N MET A 199 -1.91 25.17 6.08
CA MET A 199 -2.04 25.98 7.29
C MET A 199 -3.44 26.61 7.45
N SER A 200 -4.32 26.49 6.46
CA SER A 200 -5.70 26.97 6.54
C SER A 200 -6.56 26.12 7.47
N VAL A 201 -6.11 24.89 7.79
CA VAL A 201 -6.82 23.97 8.67
C VAL A 201 -6.22 23.87 10.07
N GLN A 202 -7.03 23.43 11.02
CA GLN A 202 -6.63 23.06 12.37
C GLN A 202 -7.00 21.60 12.64
N TRP A 203 -6.02 20.79 13.01
CA TRP A 203 -6.23 19.43 13.44
C TRP A 203 -6.65 19.36 14.90
N LYS A 204 -7.67 18.55 15.21
CA LYS A 204 -8.14 18.27 16.57
C LYS A 204 -8.29 16.76 16.75
N PRO A 205 -7.90 16.22 17.92
CA PRO A 205 -8.11 14.80 18.21
C PRO A 205 -9.60 14.47 18.24
N ASN A 206 -9.96 13.30 17.71
CA ASN A 206 -11.33 12.78 17.70
C ASN A 206 -11.51 11.70 18.78
N GLY A 207 -11.33 12.04 20.05
CA GLY A 207 -11.70 11.24 21.22
C GLY A 207 -10.99 9.87 21.41
N THR A 208 -10.53 9.22 20.34
CA THR A 208 -9.97 7.86 20.38
C THR A 208 -8.44 7.81 20.48
N GLY A 209 -7.75 8.95 20.43
CA GLY A 209 -6.29 9.06 20.47
C GLY A 209 -5.54 8.68 19.17
N ASN A 210 -6.17 7.98 18.24
CA ASN A 210 -5.55 7.54 16.99
C ASN A 210 -6.14 8.19 15.73
N SER A 211 -7.15 9.05 15.88
CA SER A 211 -7.79 9.76 14.77
C SER A 211 -7.94 11.24 15.07
N TYR A 212 -7.95 12.02 14.00
CA TYR A 212 -8.00 13.48 14.03
C TYR A 212 -8.95 14.00 12.98
N GLU A 213 -9.52 15.18 13.25
CA GLU A 213 -10.37 15.92 12.34
C GLU A 213 -9.75 17.27 12.04
N ALA A 214 -9.73 17.64 10.76
CA ALA A 214 -9.30 18.95 10.31
C ALA A 214 -10.51 19.88 10.16
N PHE A 215 -10.39 21.07 10.73
CA PHE A 215 -11.38 22.12 10.62
C PHE A 215 -10.79 23.34 9.89
N ASP A 216 -11.52 23.88 8.92
CA ASP A 216 -11.15 25.14 8.30
C ASP A 216 -11.13 26.25 9.36
N ARG A 217 -10.06 27.04 9.40
CA ARG A 217 -9.86 28.07 10.44
C ARG A 217 -10.80 29.27 10.30
N LYS A 218 -11.36 29.51 9.10
CA LYS A 218 -12.26 30.63 8.84
C LYS A 218 -13.72 30.26 9.05
N THR A 219 -14.12 29.10 8.52
CA THR A 219 -15.52 28.68 8.55
C THR A 219 -15.85 27.81 9.76
N GLY A 220 -14.85 27.13 10.35
CA GLY A 220 -15.06 26.14 11.41
C GLY A 220 -15.63 24.83 10.93
N GLU A 221 -15.78 24.64 9.62
CA GLU A 221 -16.30 23.41 9.04
C GLU A 221 -15.26 22.29 9.04
N LYS A 222 -15.71 21.05 9.26
CA LYS A 222 -14.89 19.86 9.14
C LYS A 222 -14.62 19.56 7.67
N VAL A 223 -13.34 19.47 7.31
CA VAL A 223 -12.91 19.28 5.91
C VAL A 223 -12.23 17.96 5.63
N ARG A 224 -11.47 17.41 6.60
CA ARG A 224 -10.69 16.17 6.41
C ARG A 224 -10.63 15.36 7.72
N THR A 225 -10.20 14.11 7.58
CA THR A 225 -9.87 13.23 8.71
C THR A 225 -8.51 12.60 8.50
N ALA A 226 -7.78 12.34 9.56
CA ALA A 226 -6.47 11.71 9.52
C ALA A 226 -6.31 10.67 10.63
N SER A 227 -5.48 9.68 10.39
CA SER A 227 -4.93 8.85 11.46
C SER A 227 -3.71 9.52 12.10
N ARG A 228 -3.29 8.99 13.23
CA ARG A 228 -2.04 9.37 13.89
C ARG A 228 -0.83 9.13 12.98
N SER A 229 -0.83 8.02 12.23
CA SER A 229 0.22 7.71 11.24
C SER A 229 0.29 8.73 10.10
N ASP A 230 -0.83 9.32 9.69
CA ASP A 230 -0.80 10.37 8.66
C ASP A 230 -0.18 11.66 9.21
N LEU A 231 -0.54 12.07 10.43
CA LEU A 231 -0.10 13.34 10.99
C LEU A 231 1.36 13.34 11.44
N VAL A 232 1.98 12.18 11.68
CA VAL A 232 3.41 12.11 12.03
C VAL A 232 4.29 12.68 10.92
N PHE A 233 3.89 12.55 9.66
CA PHE A 233 4.60 13.13 8.51
C PHE A 233 4.62 14.67 8.51
N GLY A 234 3.65 15.31 9.16
CA GLY A 234 3.62 16.78 9.32
C GLY A 234 4.19 17.27 10.64
N SER A 235 4.32 16.41 11.66
CA SER A 235 4.72 16.79 13.02
C SER A 235 6.14 16.37 13.40
N ASN A 236 6.68 15.29 12.82
CA ASN A 236 8.08 14.91 12.99
C ASN A 236 8.96 15.77 12.08
N SER A 237 10.00 16.42 12.62
CA SER A 237 10.80 17.39 11.86
C SER A 237 11.53 16.81 10.64
N GLN A 238 11.99 15.56 10.71
CA GLN A 238 12.68 14.92 9.59
C GLN A 238 11.69 14.50 8.49
N LEU A 239 10.58 13.86 8.87
CA LEU A 239 9.54 13.47 7.93
C LEU A 239 8.88 14.69 7.28
N ARG A 240 8.65 15.75 8.06
CA ARG A 240 8.11 17.01 7.53
C ARG A 240 9.02 17.63 6.48
N ALA A 241 10.33 17.64 6.67
CA ALA A 241 11.27 18.14 5.67
C ALA A 241 11.19 17.34 4.35
N ILE A 242 10.98 16.04 4.42
CA ILE A 242 10.75 15.19 3.24
C ILE A 242 9.41 15.53 2.58
N VAL A 243 8.36 15.67 3.37
CA VAL A 243 7.02 16.06 2.89
C VAL A 243 7.05 17.41 2.18
N GLU A 244 7.78 18.39 2.71
CA GLU A 244 7.92 19.72 2.10
C GLU A 244 8.51 19.64 0.69
N VAL A 245 9.48 18.76 0.45
CA VAL A 245 10.03 18.52 -0.91
C VAL A 245 8.96 18.02 -1.88
N TYR A 246 8.14 17.05 -1.45
CA TYR A 246 7.11 16.48 -2.33
C TYR A 246 5.85 17.35 -2.45
N ALA A 247 5.66 18.31 -1.56
CA ALA A 247 4.53 19.25 -1.61
C ALA A 247 4.71 20.39 -2.61
N GLU A 248 5.94 20.61 -3.12
CA GLU A 248 6.20 21.65 -4.11
C GLU A 248 5.44 21.38 -5.42
N ASP A 249 5.07 22.45 -6.13
CA ASP A 249 4.23 22.35 -7.32
C ASP A 249 4.91 21.63 -8.49
N ASP A 250 6.24 21.72 -8.60
CA ASP A 250 7.06 21.07 -9.60
C ASP A 250 7.55 19.68 -9.22
N SER A 251 7.22 19.20 -8.03
CA SER A 251 7.66 17.89 -7.51
C SER A 251 6.80 16.70 -7.93
N SER A 252 5.75 16.89 -8.73
CA SER A 252 4.81 15.82 -9.08
C SER A 252 5.49 14.66 -9.82
N GLU A 253 6.33 14.94 -10.81
CA GLU A 253 7.05 13.90 -11.57
C GLU A 253 8.07 13.15 -10.69
N LYS A 254 8.82 13.90 -9.87
CA LYS A 254 9.75 13.33 -8.90
C LYS A 254 9.02 12.40 -7.94
N PHE A 255 7.89 12.82 -7.39
CA PHE A 255 7.08 12.02 -6.47
C PHE A 255 6.65 10.70 -7.12
N VAL A 256 6.10 10.74 -8.35
CA VAL A 256 5.67 9.54 -9.08
C VAL A 256 6.84 8.59 -9.33
N SER A 257 7.99 9.12 -9.77
CA SER A 257 9.20 8.33 -10.01
C SER A 257 9.71 7.66 -8.73
N ASP A 258 9.79 8.41 -7.63
CA ASP A 258 10.27 7.90 -6.34
C ASP A 258 9.28 6.87 -5.74
N PHE A 259 7.98 7.08 -5.92
CA PHE A 259 6.95 6.11 -5.54
C PHE A 259 7.12 4.78 -6.28
N ILE A 260 7.25 4.82 -7.61
CA ILE A 260 7.43 3.63 -8.45
C ILE A 260 8.72 2.88 -8.04
N SER A 261 9.80 3.61 -7.79
CA SER A 261 11.05 3.03 -7.33
C SER A 261 10.90 2.32 -5.98
N ALA A 262 10.28 2.98 -5.00
CA ALA A 262 10.04 2.41 -3.67
C ALA A 262 9.07 1.22 -3.73
N TRP A 263 8.02 1.29 -4.56
CA TRP A 263 7.10 0.19 -4.81
C TRP A 263 7.82 -1.04 -5.36
N ASN A 264 8.61 -0.87 -6.43
CA ASN A 264 9.37 -1.97 -7.03
C ASN A 264 10.36 -2.59 -6.06
N LYS A 265 10.98 -1.80 -5.19
CA LYS A 265 11.85 -2.30 -4.14
C LYS A 265 11.11 -3.25 -3.19
N VAL A 266 9.89 -2.90 -2.77
CA VAL A 266 9.06 -3.77 -1.91
C VAL A 266 8.59 -5.00 -2.67
N MET A 267 8.13 -4.86 -3.92
CA MET A 267 7.66 -6.00 -4.73
C MET A 267 8.75 -7.02 -5.05
N ASN A 268 10.01 -6.62 -5.01
CA ASN A 268 11.17 -7.49 -5.29
C ASN A 268 12.03 -7.78 -4.04
N ALA A 269 11.56 -7.44 -2.84
CA ALA A 269 12.37 -7.56 -1.62
C ALA A 269 12.83 -9.00 -1.33
N ASP A 270 12.06 -10.00 -1.73
CA ASP A 270 12.33 -11.43 -1.57
C ASP A 270 12.97 -12.09 -2.81
N ARG A 271 13.41 -11.29 -3.80
CA ARG A 271 14.00 -11.76 -5.06
C ARG A 271 15.53 -11.69 -4.99
N PHE A 272 16.14 -12.63 -4.28
CA PHE A 272 17.60 -12.66 -4.04
C PHE A 272 18.42 -12.95 -5.30
N GLU A 273 17.80 -13.55 -6.32
CA GLU A 273 18.47 -13.91 -7.57
C GLU A 273 18.64 -12.71 -8.54
N ILE A 274 18.00 -11.57 -8.26
CA ILE A 274 18.10 -10.36 -9.10
C ILE A 274 18.76 -9.17 -8.38
N GLN A 275 19.24 -9.39 -7.16
CA GLN A 275 19.93 -8.38 -6.34
C GLN A 275 21.43 -8.31 -6.67
#